data_509315cac7b1cd3f06d98313bbbc2933
#
_entry.id   509315cac7b1cd3f06d98313bbbc2933
#
_cell.length_a   1.000
_cell.length_b   1.000
_cell.length_c   1.000
_cell.angle_alpha   90.00
_cell.angle_beta   90.00
_cell.angle_gamma   90.00
#
_symmetry.space_group_name_H-M   'P 1'
#
loop_
_entity.id
_entity.type
_entity.pdbx_description
1 polymer ?
#
loop_
_entity_poly.entity_id
_entity_poly.type
_entity_poly.pdbx_seq_one_letter_code
_entity_poly.pdbx_strand_id
1 'polypeptide(L)'
;MGNSKMQTNNGRTNKGQIARSVRFDIAADKNEEFKTLFKNEVLPILKKQDGFKDELLLVHDQHVLAISVWNDMDSARKYESTTYPQLDKTLRPVMTGKPTVETFKFDSLSTIA
;
A
#
# COMPACT_ATOMS: atom_id res chain seq x y z
N MET A 1 -5.33 -35.33 -9.65
CA MET A 1 -5.33 -34.80 -9.40
C MET A 1 -5.17 -34.01 -9.07
N GLY A 2 -5.25 -34.11 -8.92
CA GLY A 2 -5.14 -33.24 -8.45
C GLY A 2 -5.15 -32.54 -8.18
N ASN A 3 -5.18 -32.55 -8.27
CA ASN A 3 -5.18 -31.80 -8.12
C ASN A 3 -5.09 -31.00 -7.74
N SER A 4 -5.17 -31.01 -7.71
CA SER A 4 -5.20 -30.29 -7.47
C SER A 4 -4.84 -29.63 -7.18
N LYS A 5 -4.79 -29.65 -7.19
CA LYS A 5 -4.56 -29.12 -7.01
C LYS A 5 -4.27 -28.27 -6.77
N MET A 6 -4.26 -28.34 -6.85
CA MET A 6 -4.01 -27.64 -6.59
C MET A 6 -3.94 -26.80 -6.32
N GLN A 7 -4.16 -26.84 -6.44
CA GLN A 7 -4.11 -26.09 -6.19
C GLN A 7 -3.95 -25.34 -5.53
N THR A 8 -4.19 -25.55 -5.15
CA THR A 8 -4.22 -24.94 -4.49
C THR A 8 -3.36 -24.13 -4.16
N ASN A 9 -2.93 -24.37 -4.07
CA ASN A 9 -2.05 -23.42 -4.02
C ASN A 9 -2.40 -22.19 -4.53
N ASN A 10 -3.39 -22.22 -5.13
CA ASN A 10 -3.88 -21.17 -5.74
C ASN A 10 -4.01 -19.97 -4.98
N GLY A 11 -4.47 -20.07 -3.79
CA GLY A 11 -4.69 -18.94 -2.98
C GLY A 11 -3.42 -18.21 -2.67
N ARG A 12 -2.34 -18.91 -2.85
CA ARG A 12 -1.08 -18.31 -2.57
C ARG A 12 -0.35 -17.75 -3.76
N THR A 13 -0.96 -17.84 -4.92
CA THR A 13 -0.33 -17.23 -6.06
C THR A 13 -0.49 -15.73 -5.95
N ASN A 14 0.51 -15.02 -6.37
CA ASN A 14 0.49 -13.57 -6.41
C ASN A 14 0.21 -13.07 -7.82
N LYS A 15 -0.28 -13.97 -8.66
CA LYS A 15 -0.53 -13.64 -10.05
C LYS A 15 -1.55 -12.51 -10.13
N GLY A 16 -1.18 -11.47 -10.82
CA GLY A 16 -2.05 -10.32 -10.99
C GLY A 16 -2.03 -9.33 -9.85
N GLN A 17 -1.45 -9.71 -8.70
CA GLN A 17 -1.38 -8.79 -7.58
C GLN A 17 -0.36 -7.69 -7.82
N ILE A 18 -0.64 -6.54 -7.24
CA ILE A 18 0.17 -5.34 -7.43
C ILE A 18 0.54 -4.78 -6.06
N ALA A 19 1.79 -4.34 -5.93
CA ALA A 19 2.25 -3.59 -4.77
C ALA A 19 2.51 -2.17 -5.23
N ARG A 20 1.95 -1.21 -4.52
CA ARG A 20 2.15 0.21 -4.81
C ARG A 20 2.90 0.82 -3.65
N SER A 21 4.10 1.31 -3.92
CA SER A 21 4.93 1.90 -2.87
C SER A 21 4.88 3.42 -2.93
N VAL A 22 4.84 4.03 -1.76
CA VAL A 22 4.90 5.48 -1.63
C VAL A 22 6.02 5.78 -0.64
N ARG A 23 7.05 6.48 -1.11
CA ARG A 23 8.18 6.84 -0.28
C ARG A 23 8.15 8.33 0.00
N PHE A 24 8.27 8.71 1.25
CA PHE A 24 8.28 10.11 1.64
C PHE A 24 8.95 10.28 3.00
N ASP A 25 9.19 11.53 3.38
CA ASP A 25 9.78 11.84 4.68
C ASP A 25 8.74 12.54 5.55
N ILE A 26 8.82 12.27 6.85
CA ILE A 26 7.98 12.93 7.84
C ILE A 26 8.71 14.21 8.28
N ALA A 27 7.96 15.29 8.45
CA ALA A 27 8.51 16.54 8.95
C ALA A 27 9.04 16.34 10.38
N ALA A 28 10.07 17.11 10.73
CA ALA A 28 10.70 17.02 12.06
C ALA A 28 9.64 17.14 13.15
N ASP A 29 9.75 16.29 14.17
CA ASP A 29 8.85 16.26 15.32
C ASP A 29 7.39 15.95 15.00
N LYS A 30 7.12 15.39 13.82
CA LYS A 30 5.75 15.06 13.42
C LYS A 30 5.48 13.55 13.37
N ASN A 31 6.40 12.72 13.85
CA ASN A 31 6.23 11.28 13.77
C ASN A 31 4.96 10.77 14.44
N GLU A 32 4.66 11.26 15.64
CA GLU A 32 3.46 10.80 16.34
C GLU A 32 2.20 11.31 15.68
N GLU A 33 2.21 12.54 15.20
CA GLU A 33 1.07 13.10 14.49
C GLU A 33 0.83 12.32 13.18
N PHE A 34 1.90 11.95 12.48
CA PHE A 34 1.80 11.14 11.28
C PHE A 34 1.14 9.80 11.58
N LYS A 35 1.58 9.12 12.65
CA LYS A 35 1.01 7.82 13.02
C LYS A 35 -0.47 7.92 13.34
N THR A 36 -0.86 8.97 14.05
CA THR A 36 -2.25 9.21 14.41
C THR A 36 -3.11 9.44 13.17
N LEU A 37 -2.63 10.29 12.25
CA LEU A 37 -3.33 10.55 11.01
C LEU A 37 -3.44 9.29 10.15
N PHE A 38 -2.37 8.53 10.05
CA PHE A 38 -2.36 7.32 9.26
C PHE A 38 -3.38 6.31 9.80
N LYS A 39 -3.35 6.09 11.10
CA LYS A 39 -4.24 5.14 11.75
C LYS A 39 -5.71 5.56 11.63
N ASN A 40 -5.98 6.83 11.87
CA ASN A 40 -7.36 7.30 11.99
C ASN A 40 -7.98 7.79 10.68
N GLU A 41 -7.15 8.30 9.76
CA GLU A 41 -7.67 8.91 8.54
C GLU A 41 -7.32 8.15 7.26
N VAL A 42 -6.20 7.43 7.25
CA VAL A 42 -5.73 6.75 6.04
C VAL A 42 -6.17 5.29 6.00
N LEU A 43 -5.84 4.52 7.03
CA LEU A 43 -6.16 3.09 7.04
C LEU A 43 -7.65 2.79 6.88
N PRO A 44 -8.57 3.51 7.54
CA PRO A 44 -9.99 3.21 7.37
C PRO A 44 -10.46 3.40 5.93
N ILE A 45 -9.91 4.39 5.23
CA ILE A 45 -10.27 4.64 3.83
C ILE A 45 -9.67 3.57 2.94
N LEU A 46 -8.40 3.20 3.16
CA LEU A 46 -7.75 2.13 2.38
C LEU A 46 -8.53 0.82 2.49
N LYS A 47 -8.95 0.46 3.70
CA LYS A 47 -9.64 -0.81 3.94
C LYS A 47 -10.97 -0.91 3.21
N LYS A 48 -11.55 0.22 2.81
CA LYS A 48 -12.82 0.23 2.10
C LYS A 48 -12.67 0.18 0.58
N GLN A 49 -11.43 0.24 0.08
CA GLN A 49 -11.22 0.29 -1.35
C GLN A 49 -11.39 -1.08 -2.01
N ASP A 50 -12.00 -1.10 -3.19
CA ASP A 50 -12.15 -2.33 -3.95
C ASP A 50 -10.76 -2.89 -4.30
N GLY A 51 -10.58 -4.17 -4.05
CA GLY A 51 -9.33 -4.85 -4.39
C GLY A 51 -8.19 -4.63 -3.43
N PHE A 52 -8.38 -3.84 -2.38
CA PHE A 52 -7.33 -3.63 -1.38
C PHE A 52 -7.10 -4.94 -0.60
N LYS A 53 -5.83 -5.30 -0.45
CA LYS A 53 -5.48 -6.52 0.26
C LYS A 53 -4.75 -6.25 1.56
N ASP A 54 -3.74 -5.40 1.52
CA ASP A 54 -2.89 -5.21 2.69
C ASP A 54 -2.14 -3.90 2.62
N GLU A 55 -1.64 -3.47 3.77
CA GLU A 55 -0.83 -2.27 3.87
C GLU A 55 0.35 -2.55 4.79
N LEU A 56 1.55 -2.23 4.30
CA LEU A 56 2.76 -2.30 5.10
C LEU A 56 3.27 -0.88 5.28
N LEU A 57 3.52 -0.50 6.52
CA LEU A 57 4.06 0.81 6.83
C LEU A 57 5.42 0.62 7.48
N LEU A 58 6.47 1.00 6.75
CA LEU A 58 7.85 0.84 7.21
C LEU A 58 8.42 2.22 7.50
N VAL A 59 9.00 2.39 8.68
CA VAL A 59 9.50 3.69 9.11
C VAL A 59 10.92 3.54 9.64
N HIS A 60 11.82 4.40 9.17
CA HIS A 60 13.18 4.49 9.66
C HIS A 60 13.47 5.98 9.89
N ASP A 61 13.52 6.39 11.15
CA ASP A 61 13.65 7.81 11.54
C ASP A 61 12.53 8.63 10.89
N GLN A 62 12.89 9.56 9.99
CA GLN A 62 11.90 10.38 9.27
C GLN A 62 11.48 9.76 7.95
N HIS A 63 12.08 8.64 7.55
CA HIS A 63 11.84 8.04 6.24
C HIS A 63 10.72 7.02 6.31
N VAL A 64 9.76 7.12 5.41
CA VAL A 64 8.61 6.22 5.36
C VAL A 64 8.56 5.52 4.01
N LEU A 65 8.26 4.24 4.05
CA LEU A 65 7.92 3.47 2.87
C LEU A 65 6.58 2.79 3.16
N ALA A 66 5.54 3.27 2.51
CA ALA A 66 4.19 2.73 2.67
C ALA A 66 3.88 1.89 1.44
N ILE A 67 3.54 0.62 1.64
CA ILE A 67 3.27 -0.30 0.54
C ILE A 67 1.84 -0.81 0.68
N SER A 68 1.04 -0.56 -0.35
CA SER A 68 -0.32 -1.11 -0.42
C SER A 68 -0.33 -2.26 -1.42
N VAL A 69 -1.02 -3.34 -1.07
CA VAL A 69 -1.12 -4.52 -1.93
C VAL A 69 -2.55 -4.62 -2.44
N TRP A 70 -2.68 -4.84 -3.75
CA TRP A 70 -3.97 -4.84 -4.46
C TRP A 70 -4.16 -6.12 -5.24
N ASN A 71 -5.42 -6.53 -5.40
CA ASN A 71 -5.75 -7.75 -6.14
C ASN A 71 -5.29 -7.69 -7.60
N ASP A 72 -5.34 -6.50 -8.19
CA ASP A 72 -5.03 -6.33 -9.60
C ASP A 72 -4.68 -4.88 -9.90
N MET A 73 -4.20 -4.65 -11.12
CA MET A 73 -3.77 -3.33 -11.56
C MET A 73 -4.94 -2.35 -11.66
N ASP A 74 -6.11 -2.84 -12.08
CA ASP A 74 -7.27 -1.96 -12.23
C ASP A 74 -7.69 -1.36 -10.90
N SER A 75 -7.70 -2.18 -9.83
CA SER A 75 -8.03 -1.70 -8.50
C SER A 75 -7.03 -0.67 -8.02
N ALA A 76 -5.74 -0.93 -8.25
CA ALA A 76 -4.68 0.00 -7.85
C ALA A 76 -4.81 1.32 -8.60
N ARG A 77 -5.10 1.28 -9.89
CA ARG A 77 -5.27 2.48 -10.70
C ARG A 77 -6.49 3.29 -10.30
N LYS A 78 -7.57 2.58 -9.99
CA LYS A 78 -8.80 3.25 -9.55
C LYS A 78 -8.54 4.00 -8.24
N TYR A 79 -7.89 3.34 -7.32
CA TYR A 79 -7.53 3.97 -6.04
C TYR A 79 -6.65 5.20 -6.28
N GLU A 80 -5.65 5.06 -7.11
CA GLU A 80 -4.70 6.14 -7.38
C GLU A 80 -5.38 7.37 -7.97
N SER A 81 -6.34 7.17 -8.84
CA SER A 81 -7.02 8.29 -9.49
C SER A 81 -8.16 8.89 -8.68
N THR A 82 -8.84 8.07 -7.87
CA THR A 82 -10.05 8.54 -7.18
C THR A 82 -9.85 8.86 -5.71
N THR A 83 -8.95 8.18 -5.02
CA THR A 83 -8.84 8.25 -3.57
C THR A 83 -7.50 8.75 -3.06
N TYR A 84 -6.41 8.31 -3.68
CA TYR A 84 -5.07 8.67 -3.23
C TYR A 84 -4.84 10.18 -3.12
N PRO A 85 -5.31 11.02 -4.06
CA PRO A 85 -5.08 12.46 -3.95
C PRO A 85 -5.61 13.05 -2.65
N GLN A 86 -6.71 12.52 -2.14
CA GLN A 86 -7.28 12.98 -0.88
C GLN A 86 -6.41 12.55 0.30
N LEU A 87 -5.90 11.32 0.28
CA LEU A 87 -5.05 10.83 1.35
C LEU A 87 -3.71 11.55 1.37
N ASP A 88 -3.16 11.83 0.20
CA ASP A 88 -1.94 12.60 0.08
C ASP A 88 -2.13 13.99 0.71
N LYS A 89 -3.26 14.63 0.41
CA LYS A 89 -3.59 15.94 0.95
C LYS A 89 -3.71 15.88 2.48
N THR A 90 -4.31 14.83 3.00
CA THR A 90 -4.47 14.65 4.44
C THR A 90 -3.12 14.56 5.14
N LEU A 91 -2.14 13.90 4.52
CA LEU A 91 -0.82 13.69 5.12
C LEU A 91 0.17 14.83 4.88
N ARG A 92 -0.13 15.75 3.95
CA ARG A 92 0.80 16.84 3.61
C ARG A 92 1.30 17.65 4.80
N PRO A 93 0.45 17.99 5.79
CA PRO A 93 0.94 18.80 6.91
C PRO A 93 2.06 18.14 7.73
N VAL A 94 2.19 16.80 7.67
CA VAL A 94 3.20 16.09 8.43
C VAL A 94 4.32 15.54 7.55
N MET A 95 4.31 15.86 6.25
CA MET A 95 5.31 15.39 5.29
C MET A 95 6.24 16.52 4.86
N THR A 96 7.44 16.15 4.38
CA THR A 96 8.32 17.08 3.69
C THR A 96 8.53 16.59 2.26
N GLY A 97 8.58 17.54 1.31
CA GLY A 97 8.84 17.21 -0.08
C GLY A 97 7.69 16.45 -0.72
N LYS A 98 7.94 15.98 -1.93
CA LYS A 98 6.95 15.21 -2.67
C LYS A 98 7.16 13.73 -2.48
N PRO A 99 6.09 12.94 -2.37
CA PRO A 99 6.24 11.50 -2.31
C PRO A 99 6.66 10.94 -3.67
N THR A 100 7.41 9.83 -3.62
CA THR A 100 7.77 9.07 -4.80
C THR A 100 6.91 7.82 -4.84
N VAL A 101 6.18 7.64 -5.94
CA VAL A 101 5.24 6.52 -6.07
C VAL A 101 5.73 5.57 -7.14
N GLU A 102 5.75 4.27 -6.81
CA GLU A 102 6.12 3.23 -7.77
C GLU A 102 5.15 2.07 -7.66
N THR A 103 4.92 1.40 -8.78
CA THR A 103 4.03 0.24 -8.84
C THR A 103 4.83 -0.97 -9.29
N PHE A 104 4.65 -2.06 -8.57
CA PHE A 104 5.38 -3.30 -8.81
C PHE A 104 4.42 -4.47 -8.99
N LYS A 105 4.80 -5.41 -9.84
CA LYS A 105 4.12 -6.69 -9.93
C LYS A 105 4.83 -7.68 -9.02
N PHE A 106 4.09 -8.59 -8.44
CA PHE A 106 4.71 -9.63 -7.64
C PHE A 106 5.41 -10.61 -8.57
N ASP A 107 6.64 -10.97 -8.20
CA ASP A 107 7.40 -11.99 -8.92
C ASP A 107 6.95 -13.35 -8.39
N SER A 108 7.00 -14.36 -9.26
CA SER A 108 6.64 -15.73 -8.88
C SER A 108 7.53 -16.31 -7.79
N LEU A 109 8.68 -15.66 -7.54
CA LEU A 109 9.58 -16.08 -6.47
C LEU A 109 9.22 -15.47 -5.12
N SER A 110 8.21 -14.62 -5.08
CA SER A 110 7.76 -14.05 -3.81
C SER A 110 7.19 -15.17 -2.93
N THR A 111 7.50 -15.11 -1.63
CA THR A 111 7.09 -16.14 -0.68
C THR A 111 6.17 -15.63 0.40
N ILE A 112 5.53 -14.48 0.19
CA ILE A 112 4.59 -13.96 1.17
C ILE A 112 3.37 -14.87 1.23
N ALA A 113 2.89 -15.08 2.41
CA ALA A 113 1.74 -15.94 2.61
C ALA A 113 0.45 -15.17 2.40
#